data_bfe10b93e2f0f6f9431dab3e2214787c
#
_entry.id   bfe10b93e2f0f6f9431dab3e2214787c
#
_cell.length_a   1.000
_cell.length_b   1.000
_cell.length_c   1.000
_cell.angle_alpha   90.00
_cell.angle_beta   90.00
_cell.angle_gamma   90.00
#
_symmetry.space_group_name_H-M   'P 1'
#
loop_
_entity.id
_entity.type
_entity.pdbx_description
1 polymer ?
#
loop_
_entity_poly.entity_id
_entity_poly.type
_entity_poly.pdbx_seq_one_letter_code
_entity_poly.pdbx_strand_id
1 'polypeptide(L)'
;MYLGVDNLEIQEYLKILSKYYLKFLEPYLKTQKIAEEYVERASKMWHLFSGNFENNIIMQFWTDILRKMFKEGYITEEDLYKYSEKEIVKKIEECSNKEIQNAYKIFANASKITRTNKKIENQYCITLKIKVRYTNPLVEDENGEAKRISEISIKGRQIIEEIKNFKESSKYACLDLKLESTVK
;
A
#
# COMPACT_ATOMS: atom_id res chain seq x y z
N MET A 1 12.97 3.55 -5.75
CA MET A 1 12.30 3.76 -7.07
C MET A 1 10.81 3.93 -6.81
N TYR A 2 10.31 5.15 -6.84
CA TYR A 2 8.87 5.42 -6.83
C TYR A 2 8.38 5.21 -8.26
N LEU A 3 7.70 4.10 -8.50
CA LEU A 3 7.07 3.82 -9.79
C LEU A 3 5.89 4.78 -9.96
N GLY A 4 6.12 5.89 -10.66
CA GLY A 4 5.11 6.59 -11.44
C GLY A 4 4.02 7.40 -10.73
N VAL A 5 4.09 7.66 -9.44
CA VAL A 5 3.22 8.67 -8.82
C VAL A 5 3.99 9.99 -8.76
N ASP A 6 3.49 11.00 -9.45
CA ASP A 6 4.12 12.32 -9.48
C ASP A 6 4.23 12.86 -8.05
N ASN A 7 5.43 13.30 -7.67
CA ASN A 7 5.72 13.83 -6.34
C ASN A 7 4.83 15.06 -6.01
N LEU A 8 4.38 15.76 -7.03
CA LEU A 8 3.41 16.87 -6.95
C LEU A 8 2.03 16.36 -6.52
N GLU A 9 1.57 15.25 -7.05
CA GLU A 9 0.27 14.64 -6.72
C GLU A 9 0.23 14.16 -5.26
N ILE A 10 1.32 13.54 -4.79
CA ILE A 10 1.46 13.13 -3.38
C ILE A 10 1.48 14.36 -2.46
N GLN A 11 2.22 15.42 -2.81
CA GLN A 11 2.29 16.63 -2.01
C GLN A 11 0.92 17.34 -1.93
N GLU A 12 0.17 17.34 -3.00
CA GLU A 12 -1.18 17.89 -3.03
C GLU A 12 -2.15 17.08 -2.17
N TYR A 13 -2.08 15.74 -2.23
CA TYR A 13 -2.84 14.84 -1.36
C TYR A 13 -2.47 15.03 0.11
N LEU A 14 -1.18 15.13 0.45
CA LEU A 14 -0.73 15.36 1.83
C LEU A 14 -1.20 16.73 2.36
N LYS A 15 -1.18 17.77 1.52
CA LYS A 15 -1.66 19.11 1.87
C LYS A 15 -3.17 19.12 2.13
N ILE A 16 -3.91 18.33 1.35
CA ILE A 16 -5.35 18.15 1.52
C ILE A 16 -5.62 17.33 2.79
N LEU A 17 -4.93 16.21 2.99
CA LEU A 17 -5.04 15.40 4.20
C LEU A 17 -4.72 16.21 5.45
N SER A 18 -3.65 17.03 5.45
CA SER A 18 -3.31 17.89 6.59
C SER A 18 -4.38 18.92 6.91
N LYS A 19 -5.01 19.51 5.88
CA LYS A 19 -6.13 20.45 6.04
C LYS A 19 -7.36 19.79 6.68
N TYR A 20 -7.57 18.50 6.40
CA TYR A 20 -8.64 17.72 7.00
C TYR A 20 -8.22 17.10 8.35
N TYR A 21 -6.95 16.75 8.55
CA TYR A 21 -6.46 16.13 9.78
C TYR A 21 -6.64 17.04 11.02
N LEU A 22 -6.50 18.35 10.85
CA LEU A 22 -6.77 19.32 11.93
C LEU A 22 -8.26 19.41 12.30
N LYS A 23 -9.17 18.99 11.41
CA LYS A 23 -10.61 18.88 11.68
C LYS A 23 -11.04 17.51 12.23
N PHE A 24 -10.15 16.53 12.25
CA PHE A 24 -10.39 15.20 12.82
C PHE A 24 -10.48 15.16 14.35
N LEU A 25 -10.16 16.25 15.01
CA LEU A 25 -10.42 16.41 16.45
C LEU A 25 -11.93 16.65 16.74
N GLU A 26 -12.72 16.91 15.73
CA GLU A 26 -14.19 16.89 15.85
C GLU A 26 -14.69 15.46 15.62
N PRO A 27 -15.58 14.92 16.48
CA PRO A 27 -16.04 13.52 16.42
C PRO A 27 -16.83 13.17 15.14
N TYR A 28 -17.19 14.16 14.32
CA TYR A 28 -17.91 14.00 13.05
C TYR A 28 -17.61 15.13 12.08
N LEU A 29 -17.86 14.89 10.80
CA LEU A 29 -17.70 15.91 9.76
C LEU A 29 -18.95 16.80 9.70
N LYS A 30 -18.76 18.12 9.66
CA LYS A 30 -19.86 19.09 9.82
C LYS A 30 -20.87 19.12 8.66
N THR A 31 -20.52 18.61 7.48
CA THR A 31 -21.43 18.63 6.34
C THR A 31 -21.32 17.38 5.50
N GLN A 32 -22.42 16.95 4.90
CA GLN A 32 -22.46 15.86 3.94
C GLN A 32 -21.47 16.07 2.80
N LYS A 33 -21.37 17.28 2.25
CA LYS A 33 -20.46 17.60 1.14
C LYS A 33 -18.98 17.37 1.51
N ILE A 34 -18.56 17.76 2.71
CA ILE A 34 -17.19 17.54 3.20
C ILE A 34 -16.93 16.06 3.37
N ALA A 35 -17.90 15.30 3.88
CA ALA A 35 -17.79 13.87 4.06
C ALA A 35 -17.72 13.10 2.74
N GLU A 36 -18.51 13.51 1.73
CA GLU A 36 -18.43 12.94 0.37
C GLU A 36 -17.07 13.18 -0.27
N GLU A 37 -16.54 14.38 -0.17
CA GLU A 37 -15.19 14.73 -0.66
C GLU A 37 -14.12 13.91 0.04
N TYR A 38 -14.23 13.76 1.35
CA TYR A 38 -13.31 12.95 2.14
C TYR A 38 -13.33 11.47 1.71
N VAL A 39 -14.50 10.87 1.61
CA VAL A 39 -14.65 9.45 1.19
C VAL A 39 -14.13 9.24 -0.24
N GLU A 40 -14.40 10.16 -1.16
CA GLU A 40 -13.88 10.10 -2.53
C GLU A 40 -12.36 10.14 -2.56
N ARG A 41 -11.73 11.04 -1.81
CA ARG A 41 -10.27 11.14 -1.73
C ARG A 41 -9.64 9.93 -1.03
N ALA A 42 -10.24 9.47 0.07
CA ALA A 42 -9.80 8.26 0.76
C ALA A 42 -9.90 7.03 -0.16
N SER A 43 -10.94 6.94 -1.01
CA SER A 43 -11.08 5.91 -2.03
C SER A 43 -9.95 5.96 -3.06
N LYS A 44 -9.65 7.13 -3.61
CA LYS A 44 -8.54 7.31 -4.56
C LYS A 44 -7.20 6.91 -3.94
N MET A 45 -6.94 7.32 -2.70
CA MET A 45 -5.73 6.92 -1.97
C MET A 45 -5.67 5.41 -1.75
N TRP A 46 -6.79 4.78 -1.42
CA TRP A 46 -6.82 3.33 -1.27
C TRP A 46 -6.48 2.63 -2.59
N HIS A 47 -7.05 3.06 -3.72
CA HIS A 47 -6.75 2.49 -5.05
C HIS A 47 -5.27 2.66 -5.42
N LEU A 48 -4.68 3.83 -5.15
CA LEU A 48 -3.27 4.12 -5.48
C LEU A 48 -2.29 3.27 -4.65
N PHE A 49 -2.59 3.01 -3.38
CA PHE A 49 -1.66 2.34 -2.46
C PHE A 49 -2.07 0.91 -2.13
N SER A 50 -3.15 0.73 -1.40
CA SER A 50 -3.54 -0.58 -0.86
C SER A 50 -4.18 -1.49 -1.90
N GLY A 51 -4.91 -0.92 -2.84
CA GLY A 51 -5.53 -1.62 -3.97
C GLY A 51 -4.56 -1.86 -5.13
N ASN A 52 -3.36 -1.28 -5.09
CA ASN A 52 -2.38 -1.42 -6.17
C ASN A 52 -1.53 -2.68 -5.98
N PHE A 53 -1.53 -3.56 -6.99
CA PHE A 53 -0.76 -4.80 -6.98
C PHE A 53 0.75 -4.57 -6.98
N GLU A 54 1.23 -3.46 -7.57
CA GLU A 54 2.65 -3.10 -7.60
C GLU A 54 3.14 -2.83 -6.18
N ASN A 55 2.40 -2.06 -5.40
CA ASN A 55 2.73 -1.87 -3.99
C ASN A 55 2.71 -3.17 -3.19
N ASN A 56 1.78 -4.07 -3.48
CA ASN A 56 1.72 -5.36 -2.78
C ASN A 56 2.98 -6.19 -3.03
N ILE A 57 3.47 -6.28 -4.28
CA ILE A 57 4.68 -7.04 -4.58
C ILE A 57 5.94 -6.34 -4.04
N ILE A 58 6.01 -5.02 -4.10
CA ILE A 58 7.11 -4.24 -3.55
C ILE A 58 7.22 -4.46 -2.03
N MET A 59 6.12 -4.29 -1.32
CA MET A 59 6.08 -4.49 0.15
C MET A 59 6.39 -5.93 0.55
N GLN A 60 5.93 -6.92 -0.22
CA GLN A 60 6.22 -8.31 0.04
C GLN A 60 7.70 -8.62 -0.24
N PHE A 61 8.26 -8.11 -1.33
CA PHE A 61 9.69 -8.28 -1.63
C PHE A 61 10.57 -7.73 -0.50
N TRP A 62 10.29 -6.50 -0.04
CA TRP A 62 11.02 -5.92 1.10
C TRP A 62 10.88 -6.78 2.36
N THR A 63 9.68 -7.27 2.63
CA THR A 63 9.45 -8.18 3.76
C THR A 63 10.28 -9.45 3.65
N ASP A 64 10.32 -10.07 2.49
CA ASP A 64 11.02 -11.33 2.27
C ASP A 64 12.54 -11.17 2.32
N ILE A 65 13.09 -10.11 1.71
CA ILE A 65 14.53 -9.85 1.72
C ILE A 65 15.02 -9.51 3.13
N LEU A 66 14.28 -8.67 3.87
CA LEU A 66 14.64 -8.32 5.24
C LEU A 66 14.54 -9.52 6.19
N ARG A 67 13.53 -10.38 6.04
CA ARG A 67 13.44 -11.63 6.80
C ARG A 67 14.60 -12.58 6.52
N LYS A 68 15.02 -12.68 5.26
CA LYS A 68 16.17 -13.49 4.89
C LYS A 68 17.47 -12.94 5.49
N MET A 69 17.67 -11.62 5.41
CA MET A 69 18.81 -10.95 6.05
C MET A 69 18.83 -11.14 7.57
N PHE A 70 17.67 -11.02 8.23
CA PHE A 70 17.54 -11.27 9.66
C PHE A 70 17.87 -12.73 10.02
N LYS A 71 17.32 -13.69 9.28
CA LYS A 71 17.56 -15.13 9.50
C LYS A 71 19.04 -15.50 9.35
N GLU A 72 19.74 -14.83 8.45
CA GLU A 72 21.16 -15.06 8.18
C GLU A 72 22.11 -14.18 9.03
N GLY A 73 21.56 -13.35 9.92
CA GLY A 73 22.33 -12.52 10.86
C GLY A 73 22.97 -11.27 10.27
N TYR A 74 22.57 -10.84 9.06
CA TYR A 74 23.08 -9.58 8.45
C TYR A 74 22.44 -8.34 9.06
N ILE A 75 21.23 -8.46 9.61
CA ILE A 75 20.53 -7.41 10.35
C ILE A 75 19.91 -7.98 11.62
N THR A 76 19.73 -7.12 12.60
CA THR A 76 19.01 -7.39 13.85
C THR A 76 17.70 -6.61 13.90
N GLU A 77 16.83 -6.93 14.86
CA GLU A 77 15.61 -6.15 15.10
C GLU A 77 15.96 -4.70 15.47
N GLU A 78 17.02 -4.47 16.25
CA GLU A 78 17.48 -3.15 16.62
C GLU A 78 17.95 -2.32 15.43
N ASP A 79 18.56 -2.95 14.42
CA ASP A 79 18.97 -2.31 13.17
C ASP A 79 17.78 -1.70 12.42
N LEU A 80 16.61 -2.36 12.43
CA LEU A 80 15.41 -1.87 11.74
C LEU A 80 14.83 -0.60 12.39
N TYR A 81 15.13 -0.36 13.66
CA TYR A 81 14.73 0.89 14.35
C TYR A 81 15.78 1.99 14.24
N LYS A 82 17.04 1.64 14.08
CA LYS A 82 18.16 2.60 14.11
C LYS A 82 18.60 3.08 12.74
N TYR A 83 18.55 2.19 11.74
CA TYR A 83 19.07 2.50 10.41
C TYR A 83 18.02 3.12 9.50
N SER A 84 18.49 4.08 8.70
CA SER A 84 17.73 4.61 7.56
C SER A 84 17.62 3.57 6.45
N GLU A 85 16.68 3.78 5.53
CA GLU A 85 16.56 2.94 4.32
C GLU A 85 17.88 2.81 3.56
N LYS A 86 18.63 3.91 3.42
CA LYS A 86 19.95 3.90 2.74
C LYS A 86 20.95 2.98 3.41
N GLU A 87 20.99 2.95 4.73
CA GLU A 87 21.90 2.10 5.50
C GLU A 87 21.49 0.62 5.39
N ILE A 88 20.18 0.32 5.39
CA ILE A 88 19.70 -1.04 5.13
C ILE A 88 20.05 -1.48 3.71
N VAL A 89 19.85 -0.64 2.69
CA VAL A 89 20.27 -0.92 1.30
C VAL A 89 21.74 -1.21 1.23
N LYS A 90 22.58 -0.42 1.88
CA LYS A 90 24.03 -0.65 1.95
C LYS A 90 24.36 -2.02 2.56
N LYS A 91 23.69 -2.42 3.64
CA LYS A 91 23.86 -3.75 4.23
C LYS A 91 23.45 -4.88 3.26
N ILE A 92 22.41 -4.68 2.43
CA ILE A 92 22.02 -5.62 1.38
C ILE A 92 23.14 -5.75 0.33
N GLU A 93 23.69 -4.63 -0.11
CA GLU A 93 24.76 -4.59 -1.13
C GLU A 93 26.09 -5.17 -0.64
N GLU A 94 26.39 -5.04 0.65
CA GLU A 94 27.62 -5.49 1.28
C GLU A 94 27.54 -6.90 1.89
N CYS A 95 26.35 -7.51 2.03
CA CYS A 95 26.22 -8.84 2.60
C CYS A 95 26.93 -9.90 1.74
N SER A 96 27.44 -10.97 2.37
CA SER A 96 28.13 -12.04 1.63
C SER A 96 27.22 -12.94 0.80
N ASN A 97 25.89 -12.88 1.03
CA ASN A 97 24.91 -13.71 0.31
C ASN A 97 24.62 -13.13 -1.09
N LYS A 98 25.15 -13.80 -2.12
CA LYS A 98 24.98 -13.38 -3.53
C LYS A 98 23.54 -13.46 -4.02
N GLU A 99 22.70 -14.35 -3.46
CA GLU A 99 21.29 -14.43 -3.81
C GLU A 99 20.54 -13.15 -3.37
N ILE A 100 20.79 -12.69 -2.14
CA ILE A 100 20.22 -11.44 -1.60
C ILE A 100 20.65 -10.25 -2.47
N GLN A 101 21.95 -10.12 -2.74
CA GLN A 101 22.48 -9.03 -3.56
C GLN A 101 21.86 -9.02 -4.96
N ASN A 102 21.82 -10.18 -5.63
CA ASN A 102 21.27 -10.30 -6.98
C ASN A 102 19.76 -10.02 -7.01
N ALA A 103 19.00 -10.55 -6.05
CA ALA A 103 17.56 -10.30 -5.96
C ALA A 103 17.27 -8.80 -5.81
N TYR A 104 18.01 -8.12 -4.92
CA TYR A 104 17.87 -6.68 -4.75
C TYR A 104 18.24 -5.91 -6.02
N LYS A 105 19.36 -6.24 -6.66
CA LYS A 105 19.82 -5.59 -7.89
C LYS A 105 18.79 -5.72 -9.02
N ILE A 106 18.22 -6.90 -9.20
CA ILE A 106 17.17 -7.12 -10.22
C ILE A 106 15.90 -6.34 -9.83
N PHE A 107 15.49 -6.40 -8.56
CA PHE A 107 14.33 -5.65 -8.08
C PHE A 107 14.48 -4.14 -8.28
N ALA A 108 15.64 -3.57 -7.93
CA ALA A 108 15.92 -2.13 -8.07
C ALA A 108 15.89 -1.65 -9.53
N ASN A 109 16.12 -2.55 -10.49
CA ASN A 109 16.09 -2.27 -11.92
C ASN A 109 14.87 -2.85 -12.63
N ALA A 110 13.92 -3.43 -11.88
CA ALA A 110 12.73 -4.02 -12.48
C ALA A 110 11.85 -2.93 -13.11
N SER A 111 11.54 -3.11 -14.39
CA SER A 111 10.67 -2.20 -15.15
C SER A 111 9.28 -2.78 -15.40
N LYS A 112 9.06 -4.06 -15.07
CA LYS A 112 7.83 -4.76 -15.39
C LYS A 112 7.46 -5.77 -14.30
N ILE A 113 6.21 -5.66 -13.83
CA ILE A 113 5.56 -6.67 -12.99
C ILE A 113 4.50 -7.37 -13.81
N THR A 114 4.52 -8.71 -13.83
CA THR A 114 3.56 -9.51 -14.58
C THR A 114 2.43 -9.98 -13.67
N ARG A 115 1.18 -9.65 -14.02
CA ARG A 115 -0.01 -10.20 -13.36
C ARG A 115 -0.46 -11.49 -14.05
N THR A 116 -0.82 -12.50 -13.26
CA THR A 116 -1.20 -13.81 -13.80
C THR A 116 -2.06 -14.62 -12.82
N ASN A 117 -2.77 -15.62 -13.34
CA ASN A 117 -3.56 -16.56 -12.53
C ASN A 117 -2.79 -17.84 -12.18
N LYS A 118 -1.57 -18.01 -12.71
CA LYS A 118 -0.67 -19.13 -12.38
C LYS A 118 0.70 -18.57 -12.05
N LYS A 119 1.38 -19.18 -11.05
CA LYS A 119 2.77 -18.81 -10.76
C LYS A 119 3.65 -19.08 -11.99
N ILE A 120 4.57 -18.16 -12.26
CA ILE A 120 5.58 -18.33 -13.32
C ILE A 120 6.77 -19.06 -12.67
N GLU A 121 7.19 -20.17 -13.30
CA GLU A 121 8.34 -20.93 -12.83
C GLU A 121 9.61 -20.08 -12.86
N ASN A 122 10.48 -20.29 -11.88
CA ASN A 122 11.74 -19.55 -11.72
C ASN A 122 11.61 -18.03 -11.56
N GLN A 123 10.41 -17.51 -11.26
CA GLN A 123 10.20 -16.11 -10.92
C GLN A 123 9.74 -15.94 -9.46
N TYR A 124 10.07 -14.80 -8.89
CA TYR A 124 9.51 -14.37 -7.62
C TYR A 124 8.05 -13.98 -7.80
N CYS A 125 7.14 -14.78 -7.26
CA CYS A 125 5.70 -14.54 -7.36
C CYS A 125 5.06 -14.46 -5.98
N ILE A 126 4.29 -13.43 -5.76
CA ILE A 126 3.44 -13.29 -4.58
C ILE A 126 1.98 -13.59 -4.90
N THR A 127 1.23 -14.06 -3.90
CA THR A 127 -0.24 -14.12 -3.99
C THR A 127 -0.82 -12.75 -3.70
N LEU A 128 -1.61 -12.23 -4.62
CA LEU A 128 -2.30 -10.94 -4.44
C LEU A 128 -3.47 -11.12 -3.46
N LYS A 129 -3.33 -10.52 -2.28
CA LYS A 129 -4.35 -10.48 -1.23
C LYS A 129 -4.63 -9.01 -0.89
N ILE A 130 -5.37 -8.35 -1.77
CA ILE A 130 -5.71 -6.94 -1.55
C ILE A 130 -6.68 -6.83 -0.39
N LYS A 131 -6.28 -6.05 0.63
CA LYS A 131 -7.14 -5.78 1.78
C LYS A 131 -8.08 -4.63 1.44
N VAL A 132 -9.37 -4.91 1.40
CA VAL A 132 -10.40 -3.88 1.28
C VAL A 132 -10.38 -3.01 2.53
N ARG A 133 -10.19 -1.71 2.34
CA ARG A 133 -10.23 -0.71 3.41
C ARG A 133 -11.01 0.50 2.91
N TYR A 134 -12.01 0.90 3.64
CA TYR A 134 -12.81 2.08 3.34
C TYR A 134 -13.08 2.86 4.62
N THR A 135 -13.41 4.12 4.46
CA THR A 135 -13.85 4.99 5.56
C THR A 135 -15.34 5.26 5.40
N ASN A 136 -16.07 5.24 6.50
CA ASN A 136 -17.49 5.56 6.55
C ASN A 136 -17.71 6.53 7.73
N PRO A 137 -17.30 7.81 7.56
CA PRO A 137 -17.32 8.78 8.64
C PRO A 137 -18.74 9.10 9.13
N LEU A 138 -18.82 9.57 10.36
CA LEU A 138 -20.02 10.18 10.90
C LEU A 138 -20.15 11.60 10.37
N VAL A 139 -21.38 12.01 10.09
CA VAL A 139 -21.76 13.33 9.59
C VAL A 139 -22.96 13.80 10.38
N GLU A 140 -23.00 15.07 10.73
CA GLU A 140 -24.18 15.69 11.30
C GLU A 140 -25.24 15.86 10.21
N ASP A 141 -26.45 15.34 10.43
CA ASP A 141 -27.57 15.53 9.54
C ASP A 141 -28.31 16.85 9.79
N GLU A 142 -29.37 17.12 9.04
CA GLU A 142 -30.16 18.36 9.15
C GLU A 142 -30.82 18.55 10.52
N ASN A 143 -30.95 17.49 11.30
CA ASN A 143 -31.55 17.51 12.64
C ASN A 143 -30.48 17.58 13.75
N GLY A 144 -29.19 17.66 13.40
CA GLY A 144 -28.06 17.63 14.33
C GLY A 144 -27.72 16.23 14.83
N GLU A 145 -28.24 15.16 14.19
CA GLU A 145 -27.92 13.79 14.55
C GLU A 145 -26.72 13.27 13.77
N ALA A 146 -25.82 12.55 14.45
CA ALA A 146 -24.65 11.93 13.80
C ALA A 146 -25.02 10.64 13.09
N LYS A 147 -24.95 10.63 11.76
CA LYS A 147 -25.23 9.46 10.89
C LYS A 147 -24.03 9.11 10.03
N ARG A 148 -23.92 7.85 9.61
CA ARG A 148 -22.87 7.44 8.67
C ARG A 148 -23.14 8.06 7.29
N ILE A 149 -22.08 8.50 6.60
CA ILE A 149 -22.20 9.08 5.26
C ILE A 149 -22.92 8.14 4.28
N SER A 150 -22.74 6.83 4.42
CA SER A 150 -23.44 5.82 3.61
C SER A 150 -24.95 5.78 3.83
N GLU A 151 -25.45 6.31 4.93
CA GLU A 151 -26.89 6.35 5.25
C GLU A 151 -27.57 7.55 4.61
N ILE A 152 -26.87 8.70 4.60
CA ILE A 152 -27.42 9.99 4.18
C ILE A 152 -27.00 10.43 2.77
N SER A 153 -25.93 9.84 2.20
CA SER A 153 -25.43 10.19 0.87
C SER A 153 -25.47 8.99 -0.07
N ILE A 154 -26.13 9.16 -1.22
CA ILE A 154 -26.10 8.18 -2.31
C ILE A 154 -24.67 8.06 -2.86
N LYS A 155 -24.01 9.19 -3.10
CA LYS A 155 -22.62 9.24 -3.59
C LYS A 155 -21.67 8.54 -2.61
N GLY A 156 -21.75 8.86 -1.32
CA GLY A 156 -20.91 8.24 -0.30
C GLY A 156 -21.11 6.73 -0.22
N ARG A 157 -22.35 6.27 -0.30
CA ARG A 157 -22.69 4.84 -0.34
C ARG A 157 -22.09 4.15 -1.55
N GLN A 158 -22.27 4.71 -2.75
CA GLN A 158 -21.74 4.14 -3.99
C GLN A 158 -20.22 3.95 -3.95
N ILE A 159 -19.48 4.94 -3.51
CA ILE A 159 -18.02 4.87 -3.38
C ILE A 159 -17.60 3.76 -2.40
N ILE A 160 -18.28 3.67 -1.25
CA ILE A 160 -17.98 2.65 -0.24
C ILE A 160 -18.28 1.24 -0.77
N GLU A 161 -19.41 1.06 -1.48
CA GLU A 161 -19.81 -0.21 -2.07
C GLU A 161 -18.85 -0.64 -3.20
N GLU A 162 -18.37 0.31 -4.02
CA GLU A 162 -17.38 0.04 -5.04
C GLU A 162 -16.10 -0.56 -4.43
N ILE A 163 -15.58 0.04 -3.35
CA ILE A 163 -14.41 -0.50 -2.65
C ILE A 163 -14.71 -1.85 -2.01
N LYS A 164 -15.86 -2.02 -1.34
CA LYS A 164 -16.26 -3.29 -0.72
C LYS A 164 -16.34 -4.45 -1.72
N ASN A 165 -16.79 -4.14 -2.93
CA ASN A 165 -16.98 -5.11 -4.00
C ASN A 165 -15.74 -5.28 -4.89
N PHE A 166 -14.64 -4.56 -4.59
CA PHE A 166 -13.41 -4.68 -5.36
C PHE A 166 -12.89 -6.12 -5.36
N LYS A 167 -12.61 -6.63 -6.55
CA LYS A 167 -12.01 -7.95 -6.75
C LYS A 167 -10.78 -7.81 -7.65
N GLU A 168 -9.63 -8.25 -7.14
CA GLU A 168 -8.44 -8.37 -7.97
C GLU A 168 -8.66 -9.45 -9.04
N SER A 169 -8.38 -9.10 -10.29
CA SER A 169 -8.57 -9.98 -11.45
C SER A 169 -7.51 -11.07 -11.55
N SER A 170 -6.36 -10.87 -10.92
CA SER A 170 -5.21 -11.76 -11.00
C SER A 170 -4.89 -12.36 -9.65
N LYS A 171 -4.50 -13.64 -9.63
CA LYS A 171 -4.13 -14.35 -8.40
C LYS A 171 -2.71 -14.05 -7.94
N TYR A 172 -1.81 -13.76 -8.87
CA TYR A 172 -0.39 -13.55 -8.60
C TYR A 172 0.14 -12.30 -9.29
N ALA A 173 1.14 -11.69 -8.66
CA ALA A 173 2.06 -10.75 -9.28
C ALA A 173 3.47 -11.35 -9.23
N CYS A 174 4.17 -11.30 -10.36
CA CYS A 174 5.48 -11.92 -10.52
C CYS A 174 6.52 -10.93 -11.04
N LEU A 175 7.75 -11.08 -10.55
CA LEU A 175 8.96 -10.40 -11.01
C LEU A 175 9.96 -11.43 -11.51
N ASP A 176 10.66 -11.10 -12.59
CA ASP A 176 11.72 -11.94 -13.13
C ASP A 176 13.01 -11.84 -12.28
N LEU A 177 12.93 -12.38 -11.09
CA LEU A 177 14.06 -12.53 -10.18
C LEU A 177 13.91 -13.84 -9.38
N LYS A 178 15.04 -14.34 -8.87
CA LYS A 178 15.07 -15.52 -8.01
C LYS A 178 15.24 -15.10 -6.57
N LEU A 179 14.21 -15.32 -5.79
CA LEU A 179 14.20 -15.19 -4.33
C LEU A 179 13.13 -16.15 -3.80
N GLU A 180 13.48 -16.96 -2.80
CA GLU A 180 12.48 -17.78 -2.13
C GLU A 180 11.55 -16.90 -1.30
N SER A 181 10.25 -16.95 -1.62
CA SER A 181 9.24 -16.27 -0.80
C SER A 181 9.12 -17.00 0.54
N THR A 182 9.25 -16.26 1.64
CA THR A 182 9.13 -16.78 3.00
C THR A 182 7.66 -16.99 3.43
N VAL A 183 6.71 -16.55 2.60
CA VAL A 183 5.27 -16.69 2.85
C VAL A 183 4.70 -17.82 2.00
N LYS A 184 4.24 -18.88 2.69
CA LYS A 184 3.47 -19.97 2.08
C LYS A 184 2.00 -19.57 1.88
#